data_7a8c6eb6dce63845e5a27d97fe0abad4
#
_entry.id   7a8c6eb6dce63845e5a27d97fe0abad4
#
_cell.length_a   1.000
_cell.length_b   1.000
_cell.length_c   1.000
_cell.angle_alpha   90.00
_cell.angle_beta   90.00
_cell.angle_gamma   90.00
#
_symmetry.space_group_name_H-M   'P 1'
#
loop_
_entity.id
_entity.type
_entity.pdbx_description
1 polymer ?
#
loop_
_entity_poly.entity_id
_entity_poly.type
_entity_poly.pdbx_seq_one_letter_code
_entity_poly.pdbx_strand_id
1 'polypeptide(L)'
;MATVSVIILARNEEHNIHDCIASVQFADEVLVIDDFSTDDTAKIAEEMGARVVQHAMNGDWGAQQTFGIEQAKSDWILFLDADERISEPLAKEIQAIVVNEPNKAYWIQRRNKFHHNHATHGVLRPDYVLRLMPKEGSYVEGYVHPAIITPYPTEKLQHPMYHYTYDNWHQYFNKFNNYTTLSAEKYRDNGKSCSFIKDIILRPTWAFIKVYFLQGGILDGKMGFILSVNHYFYTMTKYVKFYYLLKSKGKL
;
A
#
# COMPACT_ATOMS: atom_id res chain seq x y z
N MET A 1 -24.78 5.40 18.38
CA MET A 1 -24.41 4.70 17.16
C MET A 1 -22.90 4.65 17.16
N ALA A 2 -22.32 3.52 16.81
CA ALA A 2 -20.87 3.43 16.65
C ALA A 2 -20.39 4.34 15.52
N THR A 3 -19.20 4.87 15.68
CA THR A 3 -18.57 5.85 14.80
C THR A 3 -17.31 5.28 14.15
N VAL A 4 -16.89 5.83 12.99
CA VAL A 4 -15.69 5.40 12.27
C VAL A 4 -14.74 6.56 12.03
N SER A 5 -13.46 6.37 12.42
CA SER A 5 -12.36 7.23 12.03
C SER A 5 -11.62 6.63 10.85
N VAL A 6 -11.47 7.40 9.77
CA VAL A 6 -10.55 7.06 8.68
C VAL A 6 -9.19 7.67 8.97
N ILE A 7 -8.17 6.83 9.07
CA ILE A 7 -6.78 7.24 9.33
C ILE A 7 -6.01 7.18 8.02
N ILE A 8 -5.48 8.33 7.57
CA ILE A 8 -4.69 8.48 6.36
C ILE A 8 -3.26 8.84 6.76
N LEU A 9 -2.28 8.01 6.36
CA LEU A 9 -0.87 8.36 6.49
C LEU A 9 -0.44 9.11 5.23
N ALA A 10 0.17 10.28 5.39
CA ALA A 10 0.56 11.11 4.27
C ALA A 10 1.97 11.69 4.42
N ARG A 11 2.69 11.75 3.30
CA ARG A 11 3.93 12.51 3.14
C ARG A 11 4.12 12.92 1.69
N ASN A 12 4.01 14.23 1.41
CA ASN A 12 4.12 14.79 0.06
C ASN A 12 3.15 14.14 -0.93
N GLU A 13 1.86 14.19 -0.59
CA GLU A 13 0.75 13.57 -1.33
C GLU A 13 -0.26 14.63 -1.84
N GLU A 14 0.19 15.88 -2.12
CA GLU A 14 -0.67 16.99 -2.56
C GLU A 14 -1.55 16.64 -3.77
N HIS A 15 -1.05 15.76 -4.68
CA HIS A 15 -1.78 15.31 -5.86
C HIS A 15 -2.86 14.26 -5.56
N ASN A 16 -2.78 13.59 -4.40
CA ASN A 16 -3.62 12.47 -4.05
C ASN A 16 -4.59 12.76 -2.90
N ILE A 17 -4.17 13.58 -1.93
CA ILE A 17 -4.88 13.72 -0.67
C ILE A 17 -6.31 14.26 -0.82
N HIS A 18 -6.56 15.19 -1.77
CA HIS A 18 -7.88 15.72 -2.05
C HIS A 18 -8.89 14.61 -2.39
N ASP A 19 -8.59 13.80 -3.40
CA ASP A 19 -9.49 12.75 -3.86
C ASP A 19 -9.59 11.58 -2.87
N CYS A 20 -8.53 11.34 -2.07
CA CYS A 20 -8.56 10.40 -0.96
C CYS A 20 -9.61 10.80 0.06
N ILE A 21 -9.52 12.03 0.58
CA ILE A 21 -10.47 12.56 1.56
C ILE A 21 -11.88 12.66 0.98
N ALA A 22 -12.03 13.08 -0.28
CA ALA A 22 -13.33 13.13 -0.95
C ALA A 22 -14.04 11.76 -0.98
N SER A 23 -13.28 10.66 -1.08
CA SER A 23 -13.84 9.30 -1.11
C SER A 23 -14.33 8.79 0.25
N VAL A 24 -14.02 9.49 1.35
CA VAL A 24 -14.33 9.05 2.72
C VAL A 24 -15.17 10.05 3.52
N GLN A 25 -15.88 10.96 2.85
CA GLN A 25 -16.76 11.95 3.48
C GLN A 25 -17.94 11.32 4.26
N PHE A 26 -18.12 10.01 4.18
CA PHE A 26 -19.10 9.26 4.98
C PHE A 26 -18.64 8.98 6.42
N ALA A 27 -17.35 9.18 6.72
CA ALA A 27 -16.77 8.90 8.02
C ALA A 27 -17.12 9.99 9.05
N ASP A 28 -17.20 9.60 10.33
CA ASP A 28 -17.44 10.54 11.43
C ASP A 28 -16.17 11.38 11.73
N GLU A 29 -15.00 10.83 11.45
CA GLU A 29 -13.71 11.51 11.54
C GLU A 29 -12.81 11.13 10.38
N VAL A 30 -12.18 12.12 9.73
CA VAL A 30 -11.04 11.93 8.84
C VAL A 30 -9.81 12.48 9.55
N LEU A 31 -8.86 11.57 9.85
CA LEU A 31 -7.61 11.88 10.54
C LEU A 31 -6.43 11.66 9.61
N VAL A 32 -5.69 12.72 9.29
CA VAL A 32 -4.46 12.67 8.52
C VAL A 32 -3.27 12.72 9.47
N ILE A 33 -2.41 11.70 9.44
CA ILE A 33 -1.12 11.69 10.13
C ILE A 33 -0.07 12.09 9.10
N ASP A 34 0.37 13.33 9.19
CA ASP A 34 1.33 13.95 8.27
C ASP A 34 2.77 13.76 8.76
N ASP A 35 3.60 13.06 7.97
CA ASP A 35 5.04 12.89 8.24
C ASP A 35 5.83 14.11 7.74
N PHE A 36 5.48 15.31 8.24
CA PHE A 36 6.12 16.60 7.91
C PHE A 36 6.24 16.84 6.41
N SER A 37 5.10 16.81 5.70
CA SER A 37 5.03 17.16 4.28
C SER A 37 5.60 18.56 4.02
N THR A 38 6.27 18.72 2.90
CA THR A 38 6.88 19.98 2.45
C THR A 38 6.13 20.63 1.29
N ASP A 39 5.08 19.95 0.80
CA ASP A 39 4.14 20.41 -0.23
C ASP A 39 2.81 20.85 0.42
N ASP A 40 1.77 21.09 -0.37
CA ASP A 40 0.46 21.53 0.13
C ASP A 40 -0.41 20.40 0.75
N THR A 41 0.13 19.20 1.00
CA THR A 41 -0.63 18.04 1.53
C THR A 41 -1.44 18.37 2.77
N ALA A 42 -0.79 18.90 3.81
CA ALA A 42 -1.45 19.19 5.09
C ALA A 42 -2.52 20.28 4.94
N LYS A 43 -2.23 21.33 4.18
CA LYS A 43 -3.15 22.45 3.91
C LYS A 43 -4.40 21.96 3.17
N ILE A 44 -4.24 21.17 2.11
CA ILE A 44 -5.36 20.61 1.34
C ILE A 44 -6.22 19.72 2.26
N ALA A 45 -5.60 18.89 3.11
CA ALA A 45 -6.31 18.04 4.04
C ALA A 45 -7.17 18.84 5.03
N GLU A 46 -6.64 19.91 5.61
CA GLU A 46 -7.37 20.82 6.50
C GLU A 46 -8.52 21.53 5.78
N GLU A 47 -8.31 22.04 4.58
CA GLU A 47 -9.34 22.68 3.74
C GLU A 47 -10.49 21.71 3.40
N MET A 48 -10.21 20.40 3.31
CA MET A 48 -11.20 19.34 3.12
C MET A 48 -11.91 18.90 4.42
N GLY A 49 -11.58 19.54 5.56
CA GLY A 49 -12.19 19.25 6.85
C GLY A 49 -11.55 18.08 7.61
N ALA A 50 -10.42 17.56 7.18
CA ALA A 50 -9.69 16.54 7.93
C ALA A 50 -8.98 17.15 9.14
N ARG A 51 -8.88 16.38 10.23
CA ARG A 51 -7.99 16.72 11.34
C ARG A 51 -6.58 16.26 11.02
N VAL A 52 -5.66 17.20 10.87
CA VAL A 52 -4.25 16.91 10.59
C VAL A 52 -3.45 16.88 11.88
N VAL A 53 -2.63 15.84 12.04
CA VAL A 53 -1.67 15.70 13.16
C VAL A 53 -0.30 15.39 12.57
N GLN A 54 0.66 16.26 12.86
CA GLN A 54 2.04 16.04 12.43
C GLN A 54 2.75 15.06 13.38
N HIS A 55 3.34 14.01 12.80
CA HIS A 55 4.11 13.02 13.55
C HIS A 55 5.19 12.41 12.66
N ALA A 56 6.44 12.45 13.12
CA ALA A 56 7.58 11.91 12.38
C ALA A 56 7.57 10.37 12.37
N MET A 57 7.46 9.80 11.19
CA MET A 57 7.46 8.34 11.01
C MET A 57 8.82 7.70 11.34
N ASN A 58 9.93 8.39 11.06
CA ASN A 58 11.31 7.89 11.26
C ASN A 58 11.58 6.51 10.63
N GLY A 59 10.85 6.19 9.55
CA GLY A 59 10.93 4.90 8.86
C GLY A 59 10.16 3.76 9.53
N ASP A 60 9.48 3.99 10.66
CA ASP A 60 8.67 3.00 11.37
C ASP A 60 7.18 3.14 11.02
N TRP A 61 6.76 2.39 10.02
CA TRP A 61 5.37 2.36 9.56
C TRP A 61 4.40 1.82 10.62
N GLY A 62 4.82 0.84 11.41
CA GLY A 62 3.99 0.26 12.47
C GLY A 62 3.72 1.25 13.59
N ALA A 63 4.76 1.95 14.06
CA ALA A 63 4.62 2.99 15.07
C ALA A 63 3.74 4.14 14.56
N GLN A 64 3.88 4.56 13.29
CA GLN A 64 3.06 5.60 12.69
C GLN A 64 1.57 5.21 12.64
N GLN A 65 1.27 3.98 12.27
CA GLN A 65 -0.12 3.48 12.25
C GLN A 65 -0.68 3.34 13.67
N THR A 66 0.09 2.83 14.63
CA THR A 66 -0.32 2.74 16.03
C THR A 66 -0.59 4.12 16.62
N PHE A 67 0.25 5.11 16.36
CA PHE A 67 0.00 6.50 16.73
C PHE A 67 -1.33 7.00 16.14
N GLY A 68 -1.62 6.69 14.88
CA GLY A 68 -2.90 7.03 14.26
C GLY A 68 -4.09 6.40 14.99
N ILE A 69 -4.01 5.14 15.41
CA ILE A 69 -5.06 4.47 16.22
C ILE A 69 -5.26 5.22 17.55
N GLU A 70 -4.18 5.58 18.23
CA GLU A 70 -4.25 6.30 19.52
C GLU A 70 -4.94 7.66 19.38
N GLN A 71 -4.66 8.39 18.28
CA GLN A 71 -5.24 9.70 18.00
C GLN A 71 -6.71 9.65 17.56
N ALA A 72 -7.18 8.55 16.97
CA ALA A 72 -8.54 8.41 16.49
C ALA A 72 -9.55 8.44 17.64
N LYS A 73 -10.71 9.07 17.40
CA LYS A 73 -11.76 9.30 18.42
C LYS A 73 -12.93 8.33 18.34
N SER A 74 -13.06 7.62 17.23
CA SER A 74 -14.20 6.73 16.95
C SER A 74 -13.99 5.31 17.45
N ASP A 75 -15.07 4.54 17.46
CA ASP A 75 -15.11 3.14 17.90
C ASP A 75 -14.49 2.20 16.88
N TRP A 76 -14.56 2.59 15.61
CA TRP A 76 -14.00 1.85 14.48
C TRP A 76 -12.88 2.62 13.80
N ILE A 77 -11.93 1.87 13.25
CA ILE A 77 -10.79 2.38 12.48
C ILE A 77 -10.86 1.84 11.05
N LEU A 78 -10.71 2.73 10.09
CA LEU A 78 -10.43 2.40 8.70
C LEU A 78 -9.08 3.00 8.30
N PHE A 79 -8.08 2.17 8.03
CA PHE A 79 -6.83 2.66 7.40
C PHE A 79 -7.01 2.85 5.91
N LEU A 80 -6.48 3.97 5.40
CA LEU A 80 -6.46 4.29 3.98
C LEU A 80 -5.13 4.96 3.63
N ASP A 81 -4.47 4.51 2.55
CA ASP A 81 -3.29 5.18 2.05
C ASP A 81 -3.70 6.39 1.18
N ALA A 82 -2.90 7.45 1.13
CA ALA A 82 -3.27 8.68 0.41
C ALA A 82 -3.52 8.46 -1.10
N ASP A 83 -2.93 7.42 -1.67
CA ASP A 83 -3.14 6.99 -3.06
C ASP A 83 -4.28 5.94 -3.24
N GLU A 84 -5.08 5.71 -2.17
CA GLU A 84 -6.26 4.83 -2.21
C GLU A 84 -7.58 5.63 -2.23
N ARG A 85 -8.65 5.03 -2.76
CA ARG A 85 -10.00 5.61 -2.84
C ARG A 85 -11.03 4.56 -2.48
N ILE A 86 -11.94 4.89 -1.58
CA ILE A 86 -13.09 4.04 -1.26
C ILE A 86 -14.13 4.16 -2.38
N SER A 87 -14.60 3.02 -2.90
CA SER A 87 -15.71 3.04 -3.87
C SER A 87 -17.04 3.32 -3.17
N GLU A 88 -18.00 3.95 -3.87
CA GLU A 88 -19.32 4.24 -3.29
C GLU A 88 -20.04 2.98 -2.74
N PRO A 89 -20.02 1.82 -3.42
CA PRO A 89 -20.58 0.59 -2.84
C PRO A 89 -19.86 0.14 -1.57
N LEU A 90 -18.53 0.29 -1.50
CA LEU A 90 -17.75 -0.05 -0.31
C LEU A 90 -18.06 0.91 0.86
N ALA A 91 -18.24 2.20 0.59
CA ALA A 91 -18.63 3.17 1.61
C ALA A 91 -19.95 2.78 2.29
N LYS A 92 -20.95 2.40 1.49
CA LYS A 92 -22.26 1.92 2.00
C LYS A 92 -22.13 0.62 2.80
N GLU A 93 -21.29 -0.30 2.37
CA GLU A 93 -21.01 -1.57 3.07
C GLU A 93 -20.34 -1.29 4.43
N ILE A 94 -19.35 -0.39 4.49
CA ILE A 94 -18.68 0.02 5.73
C ILE A 94 -19.67 0.67 6.70
N GLN A 95 -20.48 1.63 6.25
CA GLN A 95 -21.49 2.27 7.08
C GLN A 95 -22.48 1.26 7.69
N ALA A 96 -22.95 0.29 6.88
CA ALA A 96 -23.86 -0.75 7.36
C ALA A 96 -23.20 -1.64 8.43
N ILE A 97 -21.90 -1.94 8.30
CA ILE A 97 -21.13 -2.71 9.28
C ILE A 97 -21.00 -1.93 10.58
N VAL A 98 -20.56 -0.68 10.51
CA VAL A 98 -20.35 0.15 11.71
C VAL A 98 -21.63 0.31 12.50
N VAL A 99 -22.78 0.50 11.84
CA VAL A 99 -24.09 0.60 12.51
C VAL A 99 -24.51 -0.69 13.22
N ASN A 100 -24.19 -1.86 12.62
CA ASN A 100 -24.57 -3.16 13.18
C ASN A 100 -23.59 -3.68 14.25
N GLU A 101 -22.44 -3.04 14.41
CA GLU A 101 -21.41 -3.33 15.42
C GLU A 101 -21.01 -4.81 15.55
N PRO A 102 -20.75 -5.54 14.46
CA PRO A 102 -20.29 -6.91 14.57
C PRO A 102 -18.85 -6.94 15.11
N ASN A 103 -18.57 -7.82 16.07
CA ASN A 103 -17.21 -8.00 16.62
C ASN A 103 -16.30 -8.71 15.61
N LYS A 104 -15.97 -8.05 14.50
CA LYS A 104 -15.13 -8.58 13.40
C LYS A 104 -14.22 -7.49 12.85
N ALA A 105 -13.14 -7.92 12.21
CA ALA A 105 -12.28 -7.05 11.40
C ALA A 105 -12.35 -7.48 9.93
N TYR A 106 -12.07 -6.57 9.00
CA TYR A 106 -12.40 -6.80 7.60
C TYR A 106 -11.24 -6.54 6.66
N TRP A 107 -11.02 -7.54 5.78
CA TRP A 107 -10.16 -7.46 4.63
C TRP A 107 -10.90 -6.80 3.47
N ILE A 108 -10.29 -5.78 2.88
CA ILE A 108 -10.81 -5.07 1.71
C ILE A 108 -10.01 -5.49 0.48
N GLN A 109 -10.71 -5.81 -0.62
CA GLN A 109 -10.04 -6.04 -1.89
C GLN A 109 -9.51 -4.73 -2.43
N ARG A 110 -8.18 -4.68 -2.66
CA ARG A 110 -7.50 -3.54 -3.26
C ARG A 110 -7.29 -3.81 -4.75
N ARG A 111 -7.91 -2.96 -5.58
CA ARG A 111 -7.74 -3.00 -7.04
C ARG A 111 -6.68 -2.00 -7.45
N ASN A 112 -5.51 -2.52 -7.77
CA ASN A 112 -4.37 -1.72 -8.18
C ASN A 112 -4.60 -1.12 -9.58
N LYS A 113 -4.34 0.16 -9.74
CA LYS A 113 -4.46 0.88 -11.01
C LYS A 113 -3.16 1.57 -11.37
N PHE A 114 -2.81 1.52 -12.62
CA PHE A 114 -1.86 2.45 -13.21
C PHE A 114 -2.67 3.59 -13.81
N HIS A 115 -2.31 4.84 -13.54
CA HIS A 115 -3.07 6.01 -13.98
C HIS A 115 -3.41 5.94 -15.48
N HIS A 116 -4.64 6.27 -15.83
CA HIS A 116 -5.20 6.17 -17.20
C HIS A 116 -5.16 4.77 -17.84
N ASN A 117 -4.97 3.70 -17.07
CA ASN A 117 -4.95 2.35 -17.60
C ASN A 117 -5.92 1.42 -16.87
N HIS A 118 -6.57 0.54 -17.63
CA HIS A 118 -7.55 -0.42 -17.11
C HIS A 118 -6.94 -1.82 -16.84
N ALA A 119 -5.60 -1.94 -16.85
CA ALA A 119 -4.94 -3.20 -16.54
C ALA A 119 -5.25 -3.65 -15.11
N THR A 120 -5.67 -4.91 -14.96
CA THR A 120 -6.16 -5.46 -13.68
C THR A 120 -5.54 -6.81 -13.32
N HIS A 121 -4.65 -7.33 -14.17
CA HIS A 121 -4.02 -8.63 -14.02
C HIS A 121 -2.50 -8.52 -13.85
N GLY A 122 -1.84 -9.65 -13.78
CA GLY A 122 -0.39 -9.69 -13.70
C GLY A 122 0.16 -8.97 -12.47
N VAL A 123 0.93 -7.91 -12.69
CA VAL A 123 1.52 -7.08 -11.62
C VAL A 123 0.45 -6.29 -10.87
N LEU A 124 -0.61 -5.88 -11.57
CA LEU A 124 -1.71 -5.07 -11.00
C LEU A 124 -2.88 -5.92 -10.49
N ARG A 125 -2.72 -7.25 -10.40
CA ARG A 125 -3.79 -8.11 -9.89
C ARG A 125 -4.25 -7.65 -8.50
N PRO A 126 -5.55 -7.78 -8.20
CA PRO A 126 -6.09 -7.43 -6.89
C PRO A 126 -5.41 -8.22 -5.76
N ASP A 127 -5.25 -7.57 -4.63
CA ASP A 127 -4.84 -8.17 -3.38
C ASP A 127 -5.86 -7.83 -2.26
N TYR A 128 -5.69 -8.42 -1.08
CA TYR A 128 -6.53 -8.13 0.08
C TYR A 128 -5.66 -7.57 1.19
N VAL A 129 -6.15 -6.49 1.82
CA VAL A 129 -5.50 -5.85 2.96
C VAL A 129 -6.49 -5.72 4.10
N LEU A 130 -6.05 -5.97 5.34
CA LEU A 130 -6.86 -5.75 6.53
C LEU A 130 -6.89 -4.24 6.79
N ARG A 131 -8.06 -3.62 6.78
CA ARG A 131 -8.19 -2.16 6.85
C ARG A 131 -9.25 -1.65 7.81
N LEU A 132 -10.38 -2.36 7.98
CA LEU A 132 -11.50 -1.96 8.83
C LEU A 132 -11.57 -2.86 10.06
N MET A 133 -11.58 -2.26 11.26
CA MET A 133 -11.63 -3.00 12.51
C MET A 133 -12.18 -2.15 13.67
N PRO A 134 -12.73 -2.77 14.72
CA PRO A 134 -12.93 -2.09 16.00
C PRO A 134 -11.59 -1.57 16.54
N LYS A 135 -11.61 -0.38 17.12
CA LYS A 135 -10.42 0.25 17.71
C LYS A 135 -9.90 -0.52 18.91
N GLU A 136 -10.80 -0.98 19.77
CA GLU A 136 -10.46 -1.63 21.04
C GLU A 136 -9.62 -2.88 20.80
N GLY A 137 -8.46 -2.97 21.47
CA GLY A 137 -7.55 -4.10 21.39
C GLY A 137 -6.81 -4.25 20.06
N SER A 138 -7.01 -3.35 19.09
CA SER A 138 -6.30 -3.38 17.81
C SER A 138 -5.05 -2.49 17.86
N TYR A 139 -3.92 -2.99 17.30
CA TYR A 139 -2.66 -2.26 17.19
C TYR A 139 -1.87 -2.75 15.98
N VAL A 140 -0.73 -2.14 15.70
CA VAL A 140 0.10 -2.51 14.56
C VAL A 140 1.48 -2.90 15.02
N GLU A 141 1.97 -4.03 14.53
CA GLU A 141 3.32 -4.53 14.77
C GLU A 141 4.16 -4.56 13.49
N GLY A 142 5.46 -4.32 13.63
CA GLY A 142 6.44 -4.46 12.57
C GLY A 142 6.91 -3.15 11.98
N TYR A 143 8.24 -3.02 11.86
CA TYR A 143 8.92 -1.81 11.43
C TYR A 143 8.74 -1.50 9.93
N VAL A 144 9.05 -2.47 9.06
CA VAL A 144 9.05 -2.29 7.58
C VAL A 144 7.83 -2.92 6.91
N HIS A 145 7.25 -3.94 7.52
CA HIS A 145 6.07 -4.64 7.04
C HIS A 145 5.05 -4.68 8.18
N PRO A 146 4.38 -3.56 8.45
CA PRO A 146 3.41 -3.50 9.53
C PRO A 146 2.29 -4.51 9.31
N ALA A 147 1.94 -5.21 10.37
CA ALA A 147 0.80 -6.11 10.41
C ALA A 147 -0.19 -5.62 11.45
N ILE A 148 -1.43 -5.47 11.08
CA ILE A 148 -2.50 -5.16 12.02
C ILE A 148 -2.76 -6.40 12.86
N ILE A 149 -2.70 -6.24 14.17
CA ILE A 149 -3.04 -7.23 15.18
C ILE A 149 -4.36 -6.82 15.80
N THR A 150 -5.30 -7.75 15.79
CA THR A 150 -6.65 -7.52 16.32
C THR A 150 -7.17 -8.78 16.99
N PRO A 151 -7.90 -8.68 18.12
CA PRO A 151 -8.51 -9.83 18.78
C PRO A 151 -9.75 -10.37 18.05
N TYR A 152 -10.22 -9.65 17.04
CA TYR A 152 -11.47 -9.97 16.35
C TYR A 152 -11.27 -10.96 15.19
N PRO A 153 -12.24 -11.88 14.95
CA PRO A 153 -12.22 -12.72 13.76
C PRO A 153 -12.32 -11.86 12.50
N THR A 154 -11.68 -12.32 11.42
CA THR A 154 -11.59 -11.53 10.18
C THR A 154 -12.50 -12.07 9.08
N GLU A 155 -13.10 -11.17 8.33
CA GLU A 155 -13.92 -11.45 7.14
C GLU A 155 -13.47 -10.61 5.95
N LYS A 156 -13.93 -10.96 4.73
CA LYS A 156 -13.68 -10.17 3.52
C LYS A 156 -14.91 -9.38 3.14
N LEU A 157 -14.73 -8.08 2.84
CA LEU A 157 -15.78 -7.26 2.24
C LEU A 157 -16.01 -7.63 0.77
N GLN A 158 -17.21 -7.35 0.28
CA GLN A 158 -17.62 -7.68 -1.09
C GLN A 158 -17.13 -6.64 -2.10
N HIS A 159 -17.10 -5.37 -1.70
CA HIS A 159 -16.77 -4.27 -2.59
C HIS A 159 -15.29 -3.86 -2.46
N PRO A 160 -14.66 -3.45 -3.57
CA PRO A 160 -13.25 -3.08 -3.59
C PRO A 160 -13.03 -1.61 -3.27
N MET A 161 -11.81 -1.30 -2.82
CA MET A 161 -11.21 0.02 -2.95
C MET A 161 -10.27 0.08 -4.16
N TYR A 162 -9.95 1.28 -4.62
CA TYR A 162 -9.02 1.51 -5.71
C TYR A 162 -7.70 2.06 -5.17
N HIS A 163 -6.59 1.58 -5.72
CA HIS A 163 -5.25 2.01 -5.36
C HIS A 163 -4.52 2.50 -6.61
N TYR A 164 -4.22 3.77 -6.66
CA TYR A 164 -3.52 4.42 -7.77
C TYR A 164 -2.00 4.32 -7.57
N THR A 165 -1.48 3.13 -7.79
CA THR A 165 -0.10 2.74 -7.49
C THR A 165 0.95 3.61 -8.18
N TYR A 166 0.65 4.10 -9.39
CA TYR A 166 1.54 4.90 -10.22
C TYR A 166 0.77 5.93 -11.04
N ASP A 167 1.17 7.20 -10.93
CA ASP A 167 0.61 8.29 -11.72
C ASP A 167 1.26 8.40 -13.10
N ASN A 168 2.56 8.09 -13.17
CA ASN A 168 3.34 8.18 -14.39
C ASN A 168 4.54 7.23 -14.39
N TRP A 169 5.19 7.09 -15.56
CA TRP A 169 6.35 6.23 -15.73
C TRP A 169 7.58 6.69 -14.95
N HIS A 170 7.75 8.00 -14.74
CA HIS A 170 8.88 8.52 -13.95
C HIS A 170 8.78 8.04 -12.50
N GLN A 171 7.61 8.18 -11.88
CA GLN A 171 7.34 7.68 -10.54
C GLN A 171 7.50 6.16 -10.45
N TYR A 172 7.01 5.42 -11.47
CA TYR A 172 7.20 3.98 -11.58
C TYR A 172 8.69 3.58 -11.54
N PHE A 173 9.53 4.22 -12.38
CA PHE A 173 10.96 3.88 -12.44
C PHE A 173 11.74 4.37 -11.22
N ASN A 174 11.35 5.45 -10.57
CA ASN A 174 11.93 5.88 -9.31
C ASN A 174 11.63 4.86 -8.19
N LYS A 175 10.37 4.44 -8.04
CA LYS A 175 9.99 3.36 -7.11
C LYS A 175 10.73 2.05 -7.46
N PHE A 176 10.81 1.69 -8.73
CA PHE A 176 11.56 0.52 -9.22
C PHE A 176 13.02 0.56 -8.75
N ASN A 177 13.72 1.67 -8.97
CA ASN A 177 15.12 1.80 -8.58
C ASN A 177 15.31 1.68 -7.07
N ASN A 178 14.50 2.39 -6.29
CA ASN A 178 14.56 2.40 -4.83
C ASN A 178 14.27 1.01 -4.23
N TYR A 179 13.16 0.37 -4.63
CA TYR A 179 12.79 -0.94 -4.09
C TYR A 179 13.74 -2.07 -4.49
N THR A 180 14.36 -1.99 -5.67
CA THR A 180 15.40 -2.97 -6.05
C THR A 180 16.65 -2.81 -5.22
N THR A 181 17.03 -1.58 -4.82
CA THR A 181 18.15 -1.31 -3.90
C THR A 181 17.85 -1.84 -2.51
N LEU A 182 16.73 -1.44 -1.91
CA LEU A 182 16.31 -1.90 -0.58
C LEU A 182 16.20 -3.44 -0.50
N SER A 183 15.71 -4.07 -1.57
CA SER A 183 15.62 -5.53 -1.63
C SER A 183 17.00 -6.19 -1.66
N ALA A 184 17.96 -5.61 -2.38
CA ALA A 184 19.32 -6.11 -2.45
C ALA A 184 20.04 -6.00 -1.09
N GLU A 185 19.90 -4.86 -0.42
CA GLU A 185 20.42 -4.62 0.94
C GLU A 185 19.82 -5.61 1.94
N LYS A 186 18.50 -5.76 1.96
CA LYS A 186 17.81 -6.74 2.82
C LYS A 186 18.31 -8.17 2.60
N TYR A 187 18.59 -8.56 1.35
CA TYR A 187 19.13 -9.90 1.07
C TYR A 187 20.55 -10.07 1.61
N ARG A 188 21.39 -9.04 1.50
CA ARG A 188 22.74 -9.01 2.08
C ARG A 188 22.66 -9.15 3.60
N ASP A 189 21.85 -8.31 4.26
CA ASP A 189 21.73 -8.25 5.72
C ASP A 189 21.17 -9.54 6.30
N ASN A 190 20.34 -10.24 5.54
CA ASN A 190 19.85 -11.58 5.87
C ASN A 190 20.85 -12.71 5.55
N GLY A 191 22.10 -12.40 5.18
CA GLY A 191 23.14 -13.39 4.92
C GLY A 191 22.85 -14.32 3.73
N LYS A 192 22.01 -13.90 2.76
CA LYS A 192 21.70 -14.73 1.60
C LYS A 192 22.89 -14.83 0.65
N SER A 193 22.98 -15.93 -0.09
CA SER A 193 23.89 -16.10 -1.22
C SER A 193 23.20 -15.75 -2.55
N CYS A 194 23.97 -15.40 -3.57
CA CYS A 194 23.48 -15.08 -4.90
C CYS A 194 24.21 -15.90 -5.97
N SER A 195 23.47 -16.65 -6.76
CA SER A 195 23.96 -17.41 -7.93
C SER A 195 23.66 -16.64 -9.21
N PHE A 196 24.68 -16.45 -10.06
CA PHE A 196 24.50 -15.75 -11.32
C PHE A 196 23.42 -16.39 -12.22
N ILE A 197 23.50 -17.69 -12.45
CA ILE A 197 22.54 -18.39 -13.33
C ILE A 197 21.16 -18.46 -12.69
N LYS A 198 21.08 -18.93 -11.43
CA LYS A 198 19.79 -19.15 -10.76
C LYS A 198 19.05 -17.84 -10.50
N ASP A 199 19.74 -16.82 -9.97
CA ASP A 199 19.10 -15.64 -9.42
C ASP A 199 19.01 -14.50 -10.44
N ILE A 200 20.00 -14.36 -11.34
CA ILE A 200 20.03 -13.27 -12.33
C ILE A 200 19.40 -13.68 -13.67
N ILE A 201 19.38 -14.98 -14.02
CA ILE A 201 18.81 -15.45 -15.28
C ILE A 201 17.48 -16.19 -15.08
N LEU A 202 17.48 -17.28 -14.31
CA LEU A 202 16.30 -18.14 -14.21
C LEU A 202 15.16 -17.52 -13.43
N ARG A 203 15.42 -16.84 -12.30
CA ARG A 203 14.36 -16.20 -11.51
C ARG A 203 13.62 -15.08 -12.24
N PRO A 204 14.28 -14.14 -12.95
CA PRO A 204 13.58 -13.14 -13.75
C PRO A 204 12.75 -13.76 -14.87
N THR A 205 13.27 -14.77 -15.56
CA THR A 205 12.55 -15.51 -16.60
C THR A 205 11.29 -16.15 -16.04
N TRP A 206 11.40 -16.83 -14.90
CA TRP A 206 10.24 -17.38 -14.20
C TRP A 206 9.27 -16.30 -13.73
N ALA A 207 9.76 -15.16 -13.23
CA ALA A 207 8.94 -14.05 -12.80
C ALA A 207 8.08 -13.50 -13.96
N PHE A 208 8.68 -13.36 -15.16
CA PHE A 208 7.93 -12.98 -16.37
C PHE A 208 6.84 -14.01 -16.72
N ILE A 209 7.22 -15.29 -16.81
CA ILE A 209 6.26 -16.37 -17.14
C ILE A 209 5.09 -16.38 -16.16
N LYS A 210 5.41 -16.29 -14.86
CA LYS A 210 4.41 -16.27 -13.80
C LYS A 210 3.44 -15.09 -13.95
N VAL A 211 3.96 -13.88 -14.13
CA VAL A 211 3.15 -12.66 -14.17
C VAL A 211 2.34 -12.59 -15.47
N TYR A 212 2.98 -12.87 -16.61
CA TYR A 212 2.34 -12.71 -17.90
C TYR A 212 1.31 -13.81 -18.21
N PHE A 213 1.66 -15.07 -17.95
CA PHE A 213 0.78 -16.20 -18.26
C PHE A 213 -0.05 -16.64 -17.05
N LEU A 214 0.58 -16.98 -15.91
CA LEU A 214 -0.14 -17.60 -14.79
C LEU A 214 -0.98 -16.61 -13.99
N GLN A 215 -0.62 -15.33 -13.99
CA GLN A 215 -1.37 -14.26 -13.32
C GLN A 215 -2.21 -13.41 -14.31
N GLY A 216 -2.35 -13.88 -15.54
CA GLY A 216 -3.26 -13.28 -16.52
C GLY A 216 -2.78 -11.96 -17.12
N GLY A 217 -1.50 -11.57 -17.00
CA GLY A 217 -1.00 -10.33 -17.62
C GLY A 217 -1.24 -10.23 -19.11
N ILE A 218 -1.31 -11.38 -19.82
CA ILE A 218 -1.67 -11.46 -21.24
C ILE A 218 -3.07 -10.90 -21.55
N LEU A 219 -3.99 -10.94 -20.58
CA LEU A 219 -5.36 -10.44 -20.73
C LEU A 219 -5.43 -8.90 -20.76
N ASP A 220 -4.41 -8.24 -20.21
CA ASP A 220 -4.30 -6.78 -20.22
C ASP A 220 -3.58 -6.23 -21.48
N GLY A 221 -3.43 -7.06 -22.51
CA GLY A 221 -2.90 -6.67 -23.81
C GLY A 221 -1.50 -6.06 -23.74
N LYS A 222 -1.30 -4.94 -24.44
CA LYS A 222 0.02 -4.27 -24.52
C LYS A 222 0.54 -3.83 -23.16
N MET A 223 -0.33 -3.32 -22.26
CA MET A 223 0.09 -2.87 -20.95
C MET A 223 0.51 -4.04 -20.07
N GLY A 224 -0.25 -5.13 -20.09
CA GLY A 224 0.13 -6.35 -19.37
C GLY A 224 1.47 -6.92 -19.81
N PHE A 225 1.77 -6.86 -21.12
CA PHE A 225 3.09 -7.22 -21.64
C PHE A 225 4.20 -6.29 -21.12
N ILE A 226 4.01 -4.96 -21.24
CA ILE A 226 5.00 -3.96 -20.77
C ILE A 226 5.27 -4.13 -19.27
N LEU A 227 4.24 -4.25 -18.45
CA LEU A 227 4.41 -4.43 -17.00
C LEU A 227 5.08 -5.75 -16.66
N SER A 228 4.81 -6.83 -17.41
CA SER A 228 5.45 -8.14 -17.20
C SER A 228 6.94 -8.11 -17.58
N VAL A 229 7.31 -7.41 -18.66
CA VAL A 229 8.70 -7.17 -19.03
C VAL A 229 9.41 -6.32 -17.98
N ASN A 230 8.77 -5.25 -17.51
CA ASN A 230 9.33 -4.45 -16.42
C ASN A 230 9.49 -5.26 -15.12
N HIS A 231 8.59 -6.19 -14.84
CA HIS A 231 8.72 -7.09 -13.68
C HIS A 231 9.88 -8.09 -13.83
N TYR A 232 10.16 -8.55 -15.06
CA TYR A 232 11.39 -9.28 -15.37
C TYR A 232 12.61 -8.45 -14.99
N PHE A 233 12.69 -7.21 -15.51
CA PHE A 233 13.82 -6.31 -15.22
C PHE A 233 13.92 -5.94 -13.74
N TYR A 234 12.79 -5.73 -13.06
CA TYR A 234 12.77 -5.52 -11.60
C TYR A 234 13.41 -6.68 -10.86
N THR A 235 13.03 -7.91 -11.20
CA THR A 235 13.56 -9.12 -10.59
C THR A 235 15.05 -9.29 -10.89
N MET A 236 15.46 -9.06 -12.12
CA MET A 236 16.86 -9.12 -12.52
C MET A 236 17.69 -8.05 -11.79
N THR A 237 17.26 -6.79 -11.81
CA THR A 237 18.00 -5.65 -11.25
C THR A 237 18.27 -5.81 -9.76
N LYS A 238 17.27 -6.25 -8.96
CA LYS A 238 17.49 -6.48 -7.52
C LYS A 238 18.57 -7.55 -7.26
N TYR A 239 18.60 -8.62 -8.06
CA TYR A 239 19.63 -9.66 -7.92
C TYR A 239 20.99 -9.24 -8.49
N VAL A 240 21.03 -8.42 -9.54
CA VAL A 240 22.26 -7.80 -10.03
C VAL A 240 22.85 -6.89 -8.95
N LYS A 241 22.05 -5.98 -8.39
CA LYS A 241 22.48 -5.11 -7.27
C LYS A 241 22.97 -5.95 -6.09
N PHE A 242 22.23 -6.98 -5.69
CA PHE A 242 22.63 -7.88 -4.61
C PHE A 242 23.94 -8.61 -4.90
N TYR A 243 24.13 -9.13 -6.10
CA TYR A 243 25.35 -9.80 -6.51
C TYR A 243 26.57 -8.89 -6.43
N TYR A 244 26.44 -7.62 -6.86
CA TYR A 244 27.51 -6.64 -6.78
C TYR A 244 27.76 -6.16 -5.35
N LEU A 245 26.73 -5.98 -4.53
CA LEU A 245 26.90 -5.69 -3.10
C LEU A 245 27.76 -6.73 -2.37
N LEU A 246 27.58 -8.02 -2.67
CA LEU A 246 28.40 -9.09 -2.12
C LEU A 246 29.87 -9.03 -2.57
N LYS A 247 30.14 -8.56 -3.82
CA LYS A 247 31.49 -8.46 -4.37
C LYS A 247 32.20 -7.15 -4.01
N SER A 248 31.48 -6.05 -3.89
CA SER A 248 32.03 -4.70 -3.69
C SER A 248 32.16 -4.29 -2.22
N LYS A 249 32.11 -5.25 -1.28
CA LYS A 249 32.17 -4.99 0.17
C LYS A 249 31.12 -3.96 0.63
N GLY A 250 29.91 -4.04 0.04
CA GLY A 250 28.77 -3.22 0.45
C GLY A 250 28.59 -1.88 -0.27
N LYS A 251 29.30 -1.65 -1.38
CA LYS A 251 29.10 -0.47 -2.24
C LYS A 251 28.31 -0.87 -3.50
N LEU A 252 27.27 -0.10 -3.81
CA LEU A 252 26.54 -0.16 -5.09
C LEU A 252 27.09 0.87 -6.06
#